data_518cf269add196dc2f2cf10eaf3e618b
#
_entry.id   518cf269add196dc2f2cf10eaf3e618b
#
_cell.length_a   1.000
_cell.length_b   1.000
_cell.length_c   1.000
_cell.angle_alpha   90.00
_cell.angle_beta   90.00
_cell.angle_gamma   90.00
#
_symmetry.space_group_name_H-M   'P 1'
#
loop_
_entity.id
_entity.type
_entity.pdbx_description
1 polymer ?
#
loop_
_entity_poly.entity_id
_entity_poly.type
_entity_poly.pdbx_seq_one_letter_code
_entity_poly.pdbx_strand_id
1 'polypeptide(L)'
;MKLTDLVLPCPLKETKRKEKPDLSIFEKMAKKKVCTSSPQTSNSHTFDLLGSYSPAYVCNTELYRMLREAIPVIDTAIHKIVRLTGGFTVKANNGRNQAQLEDFMRNINVGGTGIGLQQFIDVYFEQLLTYGTSAGEIVTDGNEINSLYNVPIRNISLKRSPKNFNEVLICKPDSTNTPVKFQELVMYSALNPEAGSITGNSILKGLPFVASILVKIYESIGQNWERAGNIRYSVTYNPGSDMLDRAYAKERATQIATEWANAMDKNSVKDFVAVGDVQIKVIGADNQVLDSEIPVKQMLEQIVAKLSIPPFMLGLNWSTTERMSSQQADALTTELTAYRRILTPVIEKICNIFLRLCGNSDGVQVVWDEITLQDTVELAKAELYSAQAKSLLGGDS
;
A
#
# COMPACT_ATOMS: atom_id res chain seq x y z
N MET A 1 -13.82 -41.02 58.47
CA MET A 1 -14.56 -42.12 57.79
C MET A 1 -13.88 -42.24 56.42
N LYS A 2 -13.17 -43.35 56.26
CA LYS A 2 -12.29 -43.66 55.11
C LYS A 2 -13.17 -44.13 53.95
N LEU A 3 -12.90 -43.69 52.76
CA LEU A 3 -13.37 -44.25 51.51
C LEU A 3 -12.15 -44.71 50.73
N THR A 4 -11.76 -45.93 51.01
CA THR A 4 -10.90 -46.75 50.18
C THR A 4 -11.78 -47.78 49.48
N ASP A 5 -11.31 -48.17 48.29
CA ASP A 5 -11.64 -49.36 47.54
C ASP A 5 -12.86 -49.35 46.64
N LEU A 6 -12.55 -49.22 45.37
CA LEU A 6 -13.15 -50.02 44.28
C LEU A 6 -12.29 -49.85 43.00
N VAL A 7 -11.21 -50.64 42.99
CA VAL A 7 -10.48 -50.92 41.77
C VAL A 7 -11.04 -52.25 41.21
N LEU A 8 -11.78 -52.18 40.12
CA LEU A 8 -12.12 -53.33 39.33
C LEU A 8 -11.06 -53.53 38.25
N PRO A 9 -10.51 -54.73 38.08
CA PRO A 9 -9.55 -54.99 37.04
C PRO A 9 -10.24 -55.14 35.68
N CYS A 10 -9.86 -54.30 34.76
CA CYS A 10 -10.29 -54.43 33.36
C CYS A 10 -9.40 -55.51 32.68
N PRO A 11 -9.96 -56.54 32.01
CA PRO A 11 -9.17 -57.54 31.35
C PRO A 11 -8.51 -56.96 30.11
N LEU A 12 -7.19 -57.03 30.08
CA LEU A 12 -6.36 -56.73 28.93
C LEU A 12 -6.76 -57.66 27.75
N LYS A 13 -7.55 -57.13 26.81
CA LYS A 13 -7.66 -57.78 25.49
C LYS A 13 -6.35 -57.52 24.74
N GLU A 14 -5.66 -58.63 24.42
CA GLU A 14 -4.55 -58.61 23.48
C GLU A 14 -4.98 -57.96 22.16
N THR A 15 -4.53 -56.76 21.94
CA THR A 15 -4.67 -56.10 20.66
C THR A 15 -3.66 -56.71 19.71
N LYS A 16 -4.19 -57.47 18.73
CA LYS A 16 -3.45 -57.95 17.55
C LYS A 16 -2.60 -56.78 17.01
N ARG A 17 -1.29 -57.06 16.86
CA ARG A 17 -0.33 -56.18 16.18
C ARG A 17 -0.97 -55.79 14.84
N LYS A 18 -1.34 -54.54 14.70
CA LYS A 18 -1.65 -53.93 13.41
C LYS A 18 -0.38 -54.00 12.57
N GLU A 19 -0.43 -54.72 11.49
CA GLU A 19 0.58 -54.73 10.46
C GLU A 19 0.84 -53.27 10.07
N LYS A 20 2.13 -52.90 10.04
CA LYS A 20 2.56 -51.59 9.57
C LYS A 20 2.04 -51.42 8.16
N PRO A 21 1.38 -50.30 7.81
CA PRO A 21 0.94 -50.08 6.43
C PRO A 21 2.16 -50.17 5.51
N ASP A 22 2.01 -50.94 4.46
CA ASP A 22 3.05 -51.17 3.45
C ASP A 22 3.43 -49.83 2.80
N LEU A 23 4.55 -49.26 3.24
CA LEU A 23 5.10 -48.02 2.74
C LEU A 23 5.42 -48.06 1.22
N SER A 24 5.49 -49.25 0.65
CA SER A 24 5.75 -49.42 -0.78
C SER A 24 4.62 -48.88 -1.67
N ILE A 25 3.38 -48.83 -1.15
CA ILE A 25 2.24 -48.25 -1.86
C ILE A 25 2.35 -46.73 -1.89
N PHE A 26 2.79 -46.07 -0.81
CA PHE A 26 3.00 -44.64 -0.75
C PHE A 26 4.20 -44.20 -1.58
N GLU A 27 5.27 -44.98 -1.63
CA GLU A 27 6.40 -44.74 -2.52
C GLU A 27 6.04 -44.93 -4.01
N LYS A 28 5.15 -45.85 -4.35
CA LYS A 28 4.63 -46.01 -5.70
C LYS A 28 3.67 -44.88 -6.10
N MET A 29 2.89 -44.34 -5.16
CA MET A 29 2.05 -43.15 -5.40
C MET A 29 2.87 -41.86 -5.53
N ALA A 30 3.98 -41.72 -4.81
CA ALA A 30 4.87 -40.57 -4.91
C ALA A 30 5.69 -40.53 -6.21
N LYS A 31 5.77 -41.67 -6.94
CA LYS A 31 6.49 -41.74 -8.22
C LYS A 31 5.59 -41.61 -9.46
N LYS A 32 4.33 -41.22 -9.31
CA LYS A 32 3.54 -40.81 -10.46
C LYS A 32 4.09 -39.48 -10.96
N LYS A 33 5.04 -39.54 -11.90
CA LYS A 33 5.46 -38.37 -12.69
C LYS A 33 4.19 -37.82 -13.34
N VAL A 34 3.73 -36.69 -12.83
CA VAL A 34 2.78 -35.87 -13.55
C VAL A 34 3.55 -35.30 -14.73
N CYS A 35 3.39 -35.90 -15.90
CA CYS A 35 3.90 -35.38 -17.14
C CYS A 35 3.02 -34.17 -17.48
N THR A 36 3.44 -32.96 -17.10
CA THR A 36 2.88 -31.73 -17.64
C THR A 36 3.57 -31.48 -18.97
N SER A 37 2.78 -31.26 -20.02
CA SER A 37 3.28 -30.93 -21.37
C SER A 37 3.87 -29.52 -21.48
N SER A 38 3.92 -28.77 -20.40
CA SER A 38 4.59 -27.47 -20.36
C SER A 38 6.05 -27.65 -19.93
N PRO A 39 7.03 -27.08 -20.65
CA PRO A 39 8.42 -27.10 -20.24
C PRO A 39 8.56 -26.36 -18.91
N GLN A 40 8.75 -27.11 -17.83
CA GLN A 40 9.14 -26.51 -16.56
C GLN A 40 10.62 -26.17 -16.64
N THR A 41 10.92 -24.94 -16.94
CA THR A 41 12.27 -24.40 -16.72
C THR A 41 12.46 -24.23 -15.23
N SER A 42 13.26 -25.13 -14.64
CA SER A 42 13.63 -25.11 -13.22
C SER A 42 14.73 -24.07 -12.94
N ASN A 43 14.57 -22.87 -13.43
CA ASN A 43 15.44 -21.77 -13.08
C ASN A 43 14.70 -20.91 -12.07
N SER A 44 15.13 -21.00 -10.81
CA SER A 44 14.73 -20.12 -9.71
C SER A 44 15.28 -18.71 -9.92
N HIS A 45 14.96 -18.08 -11.03
CA HIS A 45 15.24 -16.68 -11.24
C HIS A 45 14.17 -15.87 -10.51
N THR A 46 14.59 -14.72 -9.99
CA THR A 46 13.72 -13.73 -9.32
C THR A 46 12.47 -13.38 -10.15
N PHE A 47 12.49 -13.66 -11.46
CA PHE A 47 11.39 -13.55 -12.40
C PHE A 47 10.34 -14.68 -12.29
N ASP A 48 10.62 -15.78 -11.61
CA ASP A 48 9.59 -16.81 -11.32
C ASP A 48 8.51 -16.27 -10.38
N LEU A 49 8.83 -15.24 -9.59
CA LEU A 49 7.85 -14.47 -8.82
C LEU A 49 6.89 -13.68 -9.72
N LEU A 50 7.33 -13.27 -10.92
CA LEU A 50 6.47 -12.69 -11.94
C LEU A 50 5.60 -13.77 -12.62
N GLY A 51 6.14 -14.96 -12.85
CA GLY A 51 5.38 -16.11 -13.35
C GLY A 51 4.35 -16.64 -12.35
N SER A 52 4.60 -16.48 -11.05
CA SER A 52 3.65 -16.79 -9.97
C SER A 52 2.81 -15.59 -9.55
N TYR A 53 3.10 -14.38 -10.04
CA TYR A 53 2.23 -13.23 -9.87
C TYR A 53 0.98 -13.41 -10.73
N SER A 54 0.11 -14.27 -10.26
CA SER A 54 -1.27 -14.25 -10.67
C SER A 54 -1.88 -12.97 -10.07
N PRO A 55 -2.30 -12.00 -10.87
CA PRO A 55 -3.16 -10.95 -10.37
C PRO A 55 -4.42 -11.64 -9.88
N ALA A 56 -4.43 -12.00 -8.61
CA ALA A 56 -5.58 -12.62 -8.02
C ALA A 56 -6.76 -11.67 -8.27
N TYR A 57 -7.81 -12.17 -8.89
CA TYR A 57 -9.08 -11.48 -9.06
C TYR A 57 -9.73 -11.11 -7.72
N VAL A 58 -9.17 -11.59 -6.64
CA VAL A 58 -9.49 -11.21 -5.28
C VAL A 58 -8.65 -9.98 -4.96
N CYS A 59 -9.32 -8.86 -4.75
CA CYS A 59 -8.69 -7.65 -4.24
C CYS A 59 -7.90 -8.01 -2.98
N ASN A 60 -6.58 -8.05 -3.10
CA ASN A 60 -5.70 -8.37 -1.96
C ASN A 60 -5.57 -7.11 -1.09
N THR A 61 -6.64 -6.79 -0.37
CA THR A 61 -6.76 -5.59 0.45
C THR A 61 -5.64 -5.48 1.47
N GLU A 62 -5.21 -6.62 2.01
CA GLU A 62 -4.14 -6.66 2.99
C GLU A 62 -2.78 -6.31 2.36
N LEU A 63 -2.49 -6.84 1.18
CA LEU A 63 -1.25 -6.53 0.46
C LEU A 63 -1.13 -5.02 0.17
N TYR A 64 -2.21 -4.39 -0.31
CA TYR A 64 -2.19 -2.97 -0.61
C TYR A 64 -2.09 -2.11 0.66
N ARG A 65 -2.69 -2.53 1.77
CA ARG A 65 -2.52 -1.88 3.07
C ARG A 65 -1.07 -1.94 3.54
N MET A 66 -0.48 -3.14 3.54
CA MET A 66 0.93 -3.33 3.90
C MET A 66 1.88 -2.53 3.01
N LEU A 67 1.56 -2.41 1.71
CA LEU A 67 2.36 -1.64 0.77
C LEU A 67 2.38 -0.15 1.13
N ARG A 68 1.25 0.41 1.53
CA ARG A 68 1.16 1.80 2.01
C ARG A 68 1.94 2.02 3.32
N GLU A 69 1.83 1.06 4.25
CA GLU A 69 2.55 1.12 5.53
C GLU A 69 4.07 0.98 5.34
N ALA A 70 4.52 0.08 4.45
CA ALA A 70 5.93 -0.19 4.23
C ALA A 70 6.66 0.90 3.44
N ILE A 71 5.96 1.60 2.54
CA ILE A 71 6.56 2.60 1.66
C ILE A 71 5.82 3.94 1.79
N PRO A 72 6.32 4.85 2.64
CA PRO A 72 5.64 6.12 2.95
C PRO A 72 5.35 7.00 1.73
N VAL A 73 6.17 6.89 0.68
CA VAL A 73 5.96 7.64 -0.58
C VAL A 73 4.64 7.26 -1.24
N ILE A 74 4.25 5.99 -1.18
CA ILE A 74 2.98 5.50 -1.75
C ILE A 74 1.80 6.08 -0.98
N ASP A 75 1.85 6.05 0.35
CA ASP A 75 0.79 6.59 1.20
C ASP A 75 0.64 8.10 1.02
N THR A 76 1.76 8.83 1.01
CA THR A 76 1.79 10.27 0.74
C THR A 76 1.18 10.60 -0.63
N ALA A 77 1.46 9.80 -1.65
CA ALA A 77 0.93 10.00 -2.98
C ALA A 77 -0.60 9.87 -3.00
N ILE A 78 -1.15 8.82 -2.38
CA ILE A 78 -2.61 8.62 -2.31
C ILE A 78 -3.28 9.80 -1.62
N HIS A 79 -2.79 10.21 -0.45
CA HIS A 79 -3.34 11.35 0.27
C HIS A 79 -3.21 12.67 -0.50
N LYS A 80 -2.13 12.84 -1.26
CA LYS A 80 -1.96 14.01 -2.14
C LYS A 80 -2.99 14.01 -3.27
N ILE A 81 -3.23 12.90 -3.95
CA ILE A 81 -4.25 12.79 -5.00
C ILE A 81 -5.62 13.15 -4.43
N VAL A 82 -5.98 12.59 -3.27
CA VAL A 82 -7.27 12.87 -2.62
C VAL A 82 -7.43 14.37 -2.35
N ARG A 83 -6.43 15.00 -1.75
CA ARG A 83 -6.49 16.44 -1.41
C ARG A 83 -6.48 17.35 -2.64
N LEU A 84 -5.68 17.01 -3.66
CA LEU A 84 -5.59 17.78 -4.91
C LEU A 84 -6.83 17.67 -5.77
N THR A 85 -7.66 16.64 -5.57
CA THR A 85 -8.96 16.56 -6.24
C THR A 85 -9.88 17.73 -5.83
N GLY A 86 -9.65 18.32 -4.68
CA GLY A 86 -10.28 19.54 -4.22
C GLY A 86 -11.69 19.33 -3.68
N GLY A 87 -12.32 20.45 -3.33
CA GLY A 87 -13.70 20.51 -2.86
C GLY A 87 -14.71 20.58 -4.01
N PHE A 88 -15.97 20.48 -3.64
CA PHE A 88 -17.09 20.63 -4.56
C PHE A 88 -18.28 21.33 -3.88
N THR A 89 -19.08 21.95 -4.69
CA THR A 89 -20.38 22.50 -4.30
C THR A 89 -21.46 21.78 -5.10
N VAL A 90 -22.67 21.65 -4.54
CA VAL A 90 -23.79 21.05 -5.24
C VAL A 90 -24.89 22.07 -5.36
N LYS A 91 -25.35 22.29 -6.58
CA LYS A 91 -26.45 23.19 -6.89
C LYS A 91 -27.72 22.39 -7.17
N ALA A 92 -28.78 22.69 -6.45
CA ALA A 92 -30.10 22.15 -6.76
C ALA A 92 -30.66 22.88 -7.99
N ASN A 93 -31.27 22.15 -8.94
CA ASN A 93 -31.85 22.77 -10.14
C ASN A 93 -32.96 23.77 -9.78
N ASN A 94 -33.62 23.54 -8.66
CA ASN A 94 -34.59 24.49 -8.09
C ASN A 94 -34.03 25.05 -6.78
N GLY A 95 -33.75 26.35 -6.73
CA GLY A 95 -33.10 27.01 -5.60
C GLY A 95 -33.85 26.96 -4.25
N ARG A 96 -35.09 26.47 -4.20
CA ARG A 96 -35.90 26.40 -2.97
C ARG A 96 -35.26 25.58 -1.87
N ASN A 97 -34.52 24.53 -2.22
CA ASN A 97 -33.94 23.60 -1.22
C ASN A 97 -32.42 23.72 -1.11
N GLN A 98 -31.84 24.75 -1.73
CA GLN A 98 -30.39 24.94 -1.72
C GLN A 98 -29.82 25.02 -0.31
N ALA A 99 -30.45 25.81 0.55
CA ALA A 99 -30.00 25.99 1.93
C ALA A 99 -30.06 24.68 2.75
N GLN A 100 -31.11 23.89 2.55
CA GLN A 100 -31.24 22.58 3.22
C GLN A 100 -30.20 21.57 2.71
N LEU A 101 -29.93 21.60 1.41
CA LEU A 101 -28.90 20.75 0.81
C LEU A 101 -27.50 21.11 1.32
N GLU A 102 -27.18 22.39 1.41
CA GLU A 102 -25.90 22.86 1.97
C GLU A 102 -25.75 22.50 3.44
N ASP A 103 -26.82 22.64 4.23
CA ASP A 103 -26.80 22.25 5.64
C ASP A 103 -26.60 20.72 5.78
N PHE A 104 -27.31 19.93 4.99
CA PHE A 104 -27.12 18.47 4.93
C PHE A 104 -25.68 18.12 4.56
N MET A 105 -25.13 18.70 3.50
CA MET A 105 -23.75 18.42 3.05
C MET A 105 -22.70 18.74 4.12
N ARG A 106 -22.96 19.77 4.93
CA ARG A 106 -22.05 20.22 6.00
C ARG A 106 -22.12 19.35 7.24
N ASN A 107 -23.32 18.92 7.63
CA ASN A 107 -23.60 18.35 8.95
C ASN A 107 -23.85 16.85 8.98
N ILE A 108 -23.94 16.18 7.81
CA ILE A 108 -24.18 14.72 7.77
C ILE A 108 -23.09 13.93 8.50
N ASN A 109 -23.48 12.98 9.33
CA ASN A 109 -22.56 12.10 10.04
C ASN A 109 -21.91 11.10 9.08
N VAL A 110 -20.63 10.85 9.26
CA VAL A 110 -19.85 9.89 8.46
C VAL A 110 -19.19 8.86 9.37
N GLY A 111 -19.68 7.62 9.32
CA GLY A 111 -19.09 6.49 10.05
C GLY A 111 -19.00 6.65 11.57
N GLY A 112 -19.70 7.63 12.16
CA GLY A 112 -19.67 7.93 13.59
C GLY A 112 -18.44 8.72 14.08
N THR A 113 -17.46 8.99 13.21
CA THR A 113 -16.23 9.71 13.55
C THR A 113 -16.05 11.00 12.76
N GLY A 114 -16.75 11.15 11.66
CA GLY A 114 -16.61 12.26 10.75
C GLY A 114 -17.93 13.02 10.52
N ILE A 115 -17.81 14.23 9.98
CA ILE A 115 -18.93 15.10 9.65
C ILE A 115 -18.69 15.71 8.26
N GLY A 116 -19.76 15.72 7.46
CA GLY A 116 -19.80 16.35 6.15
C GLY A 116 -19.56 15.42 4.98
N LEU A 117 -20.25 15.72 3.88
CA LEU A 117 -20.18 14.93 2.65
C LEU A 117 -18.78 14.88 2.04
N GLN A 118 -18.00 15.97 2.15
CA GLN A 118 -16.62 16.00 1.66
C GLN A 118 -15.78 14.92 2.32
N GLN A 119 -15.88 14.76 3.64
CA GLN A 119 -15.12 13.74 4.37
C GLN A 119 -15.51 12.32 3.94
N PHE A 120 -16.80 12.07 3.68
CA PHE A 120 -17.24 10.80 3.12
C PHE A 120 -16.59 10.52 1.77
N ILE A 121 -16.58 11.51 0.88
CA ILE A 121 -16.00 11.39 -0.47
C ILE A 121 -14.48 11.20 -0.40
N ASP A 122 -13.79 11.88 0.49
CA ASP A 122 -12.33 11.74 0.66
C ASP A 122 -11.97 10.29 1.05
N VAL A 123 -12.65 9.71 2.02
CA VAL A 123 -12.43 8.30 2.43
C VAL A 123 -12.86 7.33 1.32
N TYR A 124 -13.99 7.61 0.66
CA TYR A 124 -14.48 6.82 -0.47
C TYR A 124 -13.48 6.79 -1.61
N PHE A 125 -12.89 7.94 -1.93
CA PHE A 125 -11.91 8.08 -2.98
C PHE A 125 -10.57 7.44 -2.61
N GLU A 126 -10.13 7.57 -1.36
CA GLU A 126 -8.94 6.89 -0.86
C GLU A 126 -9.05 5.36 -1.01
N GLN A 127 -10.22 4.78 -0.67
CA GLN A 127 -10.51 3.37 -0.92
C GLN A 127 -10.46 3.03 -2.42
N LEU A 128 -11.07 3.87 -3.25
CA LEU A 128 -11.11 3.67 -4.70
C LEU A 128 -9.70 3.62 -5.30
N LEU A 129 -8.82 4.52 -4.90
CA LEU A 129 -7.42 4.54 -5.35
C LEU A 129 -6.66 3.31 -4.85
N THR A 130 -6.80 3.01 -3.55
CA THR A 130 -6.04 1.93 -2.91
C THR A 130 -6.46 0.55 -3.39
N TYR A 131 -7.76 0.30 -3.52
CA TYR A 131 -8.28 -1.04 -3.83
C TYR A 131 -8.84 -1.16 -5.25
N GLY A 132 -8.90 -0.06 -5.99
CA GLY A 132 -9.53 -0.01 -7.31
C GLY A 132 -11.06 -0.03 -7.27
N THR A 133 -11.63 -0.22 -6.10
CA THR A 133 -13.06 -0.41 -5.88
C THR A 133 -13.45 0.26 -4.58
N SER A 134 -14.56 0.98 -4.56
CA SER A 134 -15.09 1.58 -3.34
C SER A 134 -16.59 1.35 -3.23
N ALA A 135 -17.06 1.23 -2.00
CA ALA A 135 -18.47 1.11 -1.69
C ALA A 135 -18.85 1.99 -0.50
N GLY A 136 -20.06 2.54 -0.57
CA GLY A 136 -20.64 3.34 0.48
C GLY A 136 -22.09 2.99 0.68
N GLU A 137 -22.62 3.23 1.86
CA GLU A 137 -23.99 3.00 2.24
C GLU A 137 -24.61 4.27 2.82
N ILE A 138 -25.83 4.55 2.42
CA ILE A 138 -26.68 5.60 2.99
C ILE A 138 -27.55 4.95 4.07
N VAL A 139 -27.36 5.35 5.30
CA VAL A 139 -28.13 4.88 6.44
C VAL A 139 -29.28 5.83 6.67
N THR A 140 -30.51 5.32 6.57
CA THR A 140 -31.72 6.11 6.73
C THR A 140 -32.43 5.73 8.03
N ASP A 141 -33.05 6.72 8.67
CA ASP A 141 -33.95 6.54 9.80
C ASP A 141 -35.31 7.15 9.42
N GLY A 142 -36.25 6.28 9.06
CA GLY A 142 -37.56 6.71 8.52
C GLY A 142 -37.39 7.50 7.21
N ASN A 143 -37.71 8.80 7.25
CA ASN A 143 -37.66 9.68 6.08
C ASN A 143 -36.41 10.55 6.01
N GLU A 144 -35.43 10.36 6.86
CA GLU A 144 -34.23 11.17 6.89
C GLU A 144 -32.97 10.31 6.69
N ILE A 145 -31.94 10.92 6.14
CA ILE A 145 -30.60 10.33 6.10
C ILE A 145 -29.93 10.57 7.45
N ASN A 146 -29.69 9.49 8.19
CA ASN A 146 -29.04 9.56 9.49
C ASN A 146 -27.52 9.71 9.35
N SER A 147 -26.90 8.86 8.49
CA SER A 147 -25.44 8.88 8.30
C SER A 147 -25.04 8.29 6.96
N LEU A 148 -23.80 8.58 6.56
CA LEU A 148 -23.12 7.93 5.44
C LEU A 148 -22.03 7.01 6.00
N TYR A 149 -21.90 5.83 5.42
CA TYR A 149 -20.94 4.84 5.86
C TYR A 149 -20.07 4.36 4.70
N ASN A 150 -18.73 4.49 4.83
CA ASN A 150 -17.79 3.92 3.90
C ASN A 150 -17.59 2.44 4.23
N VAL A 151 -18.06 1.56 3.35
CA VAL A 151 -18.05 0.12 3.60
C VAL A 151 -16.68 -0.45 3.26
N PRO A 152 -15.99 -1.13 4.20
CA PRO A 152 -14.74 -1.79 3.89
C PRO A 152 -14.91 -2.83 2.79
N ILE A 153 -14.06 -2.79 1.76
CA ILE A 153 -14.17 -3.68 0.58
C ILE A 153 -14.17 -5.17 0.94
N ARG A 154 -13.46 -5.56 2.00
CA ARG A 154 -13.47 -6.93 2.53
C ARG A 154 -14.83 -7.41 3.02
N ASN A 155 -15.74 -6.48 3.33
CA ASN A 155 -17.06 -6.77 3.88
C ASN A 155 -18.13 -6.84 2.79
N ILE A 156 -17.77 -6.80 1.53
CA ILE A 156 -18.70 -6.90 0.39
C ILE A 156 -18.23 -7.95 -0.61
N SER A 157 -19.19 -8.54 -1.28
CA SER A 157 -18.99 -9.37 -2.47
C SER A 157 -19.81 -8.78 -3.61
N LEU A 158 -19.28 -8.85 -4.81
CA LEU A 158 -19.92 -8.29 -6.00
C LEU A 158 -20.40 -9.40 -6.92
N LYS A 159 -21.61 -9.26 -7.43
CA LYS A 159 -22.20 -10.22 -8.36
C LYS A 159 -22.95 -9.48 -9.47
N ARG A 160 -22.90 -9.98 -10.69
CA ARG A 160 -23.79 -9.48 -11.74
C ARG A 160 -25.22 -9.92 -11.51
N SER A 161 -26.16 -9.04 -11.76
CA SER A 161 -27.58 -9.38 -11.71
C SER A 161 -27.88 -10.44 -12.79
N PRO A 162 -28.55 -11.53 -12.43
CA PRO A 162 -28.98 -12.52 -13.42
C PRO A 162 -30.10 -12.00 -14.36
N LYS A 163 -30.79 -10.94 -13.94
CA LYS A 163 -31.89 -10.34 -14.71
C LYS A 163 -31.41 -9.23 -15.65
N ASN A 164 -30.40 -8.48 -15.22
CA ASN A 164 -29.89 -7.34 -15.99
C ASN A 164 -28.35 -7.37 -15.96
N PHE A 165 -27.75 -7.65 -17.11
CA PHE A 165 -26.30 -7.76 -17.22
C PHE A 165 -25.54 -6.47 -16.85
N ASN A 166 -26.17 -5.33 -17.00
CA ASN A 166 -25.60 -4.02 -16.70
C ASN A 166 -25.68 -3.63 -15.22
N GLU A 167 -26.32 -4.46 -14.40
CA GLU A 167 -26.52 -4.19 -12.99
C GLU A 167 -25.56 -5.03 -12.14
N VAL A 168 -24.83 -4.35 -11.25
CA VAL A 168 -23.94 -4.98 -10.27
C VAL A 168 -24.65 -5.00 -8.92
N LEU A 169 -24.84 -6.20 -8.37
CA LEU A 169 -25.42 -6.40 -7.06
C LEU A 169 -24.32 -6.47 -6.00
N ILE A 170 -24.49 -5.72 -4.94
CA ILE A 170 -23.66 -5.76 -3.76
C ILE A 170 -24.24 -6.82 -2.83
N CYS A 171 -23.40 -7.78 -2.45
CA CYS A 171 -23.78 -8.94 -1.66
C CYS A 171 -23.00 -8.95 -0.34
N LYS A 172 -23.52 -9.63 0.65
CA LYS A 172 -22.80 -9.95 1.88
C LYS A 172 -21.71 -11.00 1.56
N PRO A 173 -20.54 -10.96 2.18
CA PRO A 173 -19.47 -11.93 1.94
C PRO A 173 -19.71 -13.25 2.70
N ASP A 174 -20.95 -13.77 2.62
CA ASP A 174 -21.33 -15.06 3.14
C ASP A 174 -21.17 -16.15 2.05
N SER A 175 -21.24 -17.41 2.44
CA SER A 175 -21.08 -18.55 1.51
C SER A 175 -22.10 -18.54 0.36
N THR A 176 -23.21 -17.84 0.52
CA THR A 176 -24.31 -17.76 -0.45
C THR A 176 -24.27 -16.50 -1.30
N ASN A 177 -23.43 -15.52 -0.97
CA ASN A 177 -23.36 -14.21 -1.61
C ASN A 177 -24.76 -13.59 -1.77
N THR A 178 -25.48 -13.49 -0.66
CA THR A 178 -26.84 -12.94 -0.65
C THR A 178 -26.83 -11.44 -0.94
N PRO A 179 -27.62 -10.95 -1.92
CA PRO A 179 -27.70 -9.52 -2.20
C PRO A 179 -28.20 -8.73 -0.99
N VAL A 180 -27.62 -7.56 -0.78
CA VAL A 180 -28.09 -6.62 0.23
C VAL A 180 -29.54 -6.19 -0.10
N LYS A 181 -30.39 -6.05 0.91
CA LYS A 181 -31.83 -5.81 0.73
C LYS A 181 -32.15 -4.52 -0.03
N PHE A 182 -31.42 -3.44 0.26
CA PHE A 182 -31.66 -2.12 -0.33
C PHE A 182 -30.47 -1.68 -1.21
N GLN A 183 -30.42 -2.20 -2.43
CA GLN A 183 -29.37 -1.87 -3.40
C GLN A 183 -29.35 -0.38 -3.80
N GLU A 184 -30.48 0.30 -3.69
CA GLU A 184 -30.59 1.72 -4.01
C GLU A 184 -29.83 2.62 -3.04
N LEU A 185 -29.73 2.20 -1.76
CA LEU A 185 -29.01 2.93 -0.72
C LEU A 185 -27.52 2.66 -0.71
N VAL A 186 -27.03 1.75 -1.54
CA VAL A 186 -25.61 1.41 -1.62
C VAL A 186 -25.01 2.04 -2.87
N MET A 187 -23.84 2.65 -2.70
CA MET A 187 -23.03 3.22 -3.77
C MET A 187 -21.86 2.31 -4.07
N TYR A 188 -21.49 2.26 -5.32
CA TYR A 188 -20.39 1.45 -5.78
C TYR A 188 -19.66 2.15 -6.94
N SER A 189 -18.34 2.14 -6.88
CA SER A 189 -17.49 2.65 -7.98
C SER A 189 -16.33 1.70 -8.24
N ALA A 190 -15.96 1.58 -9.51
CA ALA A 190 -14.81 0.82 -9.96
C ALA A 190 -13.87 1.73 -10.76
N LEU A 191 -12.59 1.70 -10.41
CA LEU A 191 -11.55 2.48 -11.07
C LEU A 191 -10.96 1.66 -12.23
N ASN A 192 -11.02 2.17 -13.44
CA ASN A 192 -10.43 1.55 -14.64
C ASN A 192 -10.68 0.02 -14.70
N PRO A 193 -11.95 -0.42 -14.69
CA PRO A 193 -12.27 -1.85 -14.78
C PRO A 193 -11.80 -2.43 -16.11
N GLU A 194 -11.29 -3.65 -16.08
CA GLU A 194 -11.01 -4.40 -17.32
C GLU A 194 -12.31 -4.76 -18.03
N ALA A 195 -12.24 -4.93 -19.36
CA ALA A 195 -13.40 -5.30 -20.13
C ALA A 195 -14.04 -6.59 -19.57
N GLY A 196 -15.34 -6.51 -19.24
CA GLY A 196 -16.06 -7.62 -18.64
C GLY A 196 -15.87 -7.79 -17.12
N SER A 197 -14.98 -7.06 -16.46
CA SER A 197 -14.85 -7.05 -15.00
C SER A 197 -15.89 -6.18 -14.34
N ILE A 198 -16.31 -6.58 -13.15
CA ILE A 198 -17.15 -5.77 -12.25
C ILE A 198 -16.32 -5.10 -11.16
N THR A 199 -15.06 -5.46 -11.03
CA THR A 199 -14.11 -4.88 -10.08
C THR A 199 -13.15 -3.95 -10.80
N GLY A 200 -12.77 -2.86 -10.15
CA GLY A 200 -11.77 -1.94 -10.68
C GLY A 200 -10.34 -2.38 -10.39
N ASN A 201 -9.41 -1.69 -11.00
CA ASN A 201 -7.97 -1.89 -10.80
C ASN A 201 -7.41 -0.81 -9.87
N SER A 202 -6.72 -1.22 -8.83
CA SER A 202 -5.97 -0.32 -7.95
C SER A 202 -4.87 0.42 -8.71
N ILE A 203 -4.61 1.68 -8.35
CA ILE A 203 -3.41 2.39 -8.83
C ILE A 203 -2.13 1.70 -8.37
N LEU A 204 -2.19 0.92 -7.29
CA LEU A 204 -1.08 0.16 -6.74
C LEU A 204 -0.81 -1.16 -7.48
N LYS A 205 -1.68 -1.53 -8.42
CA LYS A 205 -1.49 -2.76 -9.23
C LYS A 205 -0.16 -2.69 -9.98
N GLY A 206 0.68 -3.71 -9.77
CA GLY A 206 2.04 -3.78 -10.34
C GLY A 206 3.15 -3.24 -9.44
N LEU A 207 2.85 -2.46 -8.39
CA LEU A 207 3.86 -1.98 -7.45
C LEU A 207 4.41 -3.04 -6.47
N PRO A 208 3.70 -4.12 -6.09
CA PRO A 208 4.21 -5.05 -5.09
C PRO A 208 5.59 -5.63 -5.42
N PHE A 209 5.87 -5.89 -6.70
CA PHE A 209 7.18 -6.38 -7.14
C PHE A 209 8.28 -5.33 -6.92
N VAL A 210 8.09 -4.11 -7.42
CA VAL A 210 9.05 -3.01 -7.28
C VAL A 210 9.27 -2.67 -5.81
N ALA A 211 8.20 -2.63 -5.04
CA ALA A 211 8.21 -2.41 -3.61
C ALA A 211 9.02 -3.47 -2.85
N SER A 212 8.86 -4.74 -3.20
CA SER A 212 9.61 -5.84 -2.57
C SER A 212 11.12 -5.72 -2.80
N ILE A 213 11.54 -5.25 -3.98
CA ILE A 213 12.93 -4.98 -4.28
C ILE A 213 13.44 -3.80 -3.45
N LEU A 214 12.67 -2.71 -3.39
CA LEU A 214 13.04 -1.52 -2.61
C LEU A 214 13.23 -1.85 -1.13
N VAL A 215 12.31 -2.60 -0.53
CA VAL A 215 12.41 -3.04 0.87
C VAL A 215 13.67 -3.87 1.09
N LYS A 216 13.99 -4.82 0.20
CA LYS A 216 15.24 -5.61 0.29
C LYS A 216 16.49 -4.75 0.18
N ILE A 217 16.47 -3.70 -0.64
CA ILE A 217 17.58 -2.75 -0.74
C ILE A 217 17.73 -2.01 0.61
N TYR A 218 16.65 -1.52 1.21
CA TYR A 218 16.70 -0.85 2.52
C TYR A 218 17.17 -1.78 3.63
N GLU A 219 16.72 -3.04 3.66
CA GLU A 219 17.22 -4.05 4.60
C GLU A 219 18.73 -4.27 4.44
N SER A 220 19.20 -4.36 3.19
CA SER A 220 20.64 -4.51 2.89
C SER A 220 21.45 -3.29 3.30
N ILE A 221 20.92 -2.07 3.09
CA ILE A 221 21.51 -0.83 3.57
C ILE A 221 21.61 -0.87 5.10
N GLY A 222 20.52 -1.19 5.80
CA GLY A 222 20.50 -1.30 7.26
C GLY A 222 21.56 -2.28 7.78
N GLN A 223 21.61 -3.48 7.20
CA GLN A 223 22.63 -4.48 7.56
C GLN A 223 24.06 -4.02 7.30
N ASN A 224 24.28 -3.30 6.19
CA ASN A 224 25.60 -2.77 5.88
C ASN A 224 26.01 -1.67 6.86
N TRP A 225 25.08 -0.80 7.26
CA TRP A 225 25.33 0.22 8.28
C TRP A 225 25.59 -0.39 9.65
N GLU A 226 24.85 -1.45 10.06
CA GLU A 226 25.11 -2.17 11.27
C GLU A 226 26.52 -2.82 11.26
N ARG A 227 26.92 -3.40 10.13
CA ARG A 227 28.24 -4.00 9.97
C ARG A 227 29.35 -2.95 9.95
N ALA A 228 29.14 -1.82 9.29
CA ALA A 228 30.10 -0.72 9.26
C ALA A 228 30.20 0.00 10.60
N GLY A 229 29.10 0.14 11.32
CA GLY A 229 29.07 0.74 12.65
C GLY A 229 29.68 -0.16 13.74
N ASN A 230 29.58 -1.48 13.60
CA ASN A 230 30.17 -2.46 14.51
C ASN A 230 31.57 -2.85 14.00
N ILE A 231 32.53 -1.97 14.23
CA ILE A 231 33.94 -2.22 13.89
C ILE A 231 34.42 -3.48 14.62
N ARG A 232 34.80 -4.48 13.85
CA ARG A 232 35.40 -5.72 14.38
C ARG A 232 36.90 -5.66 14.20
N TYR A 233 37.61 -6.10 15.21
CA TYR A 233 39.06 -6.13 15.21
C TYR A 233 39.53 -7.58 15.19
N SER A 234 40.53 -7.88 14.38
CA SER A 234 41.33 -9.10 14.49
C SER A 234 42.62 -8.74 15.20
N VAL A 235 42.78 -9.24 16.35
CA VAL A 235 44.03 -9.09 17.10
C VAL A 235 44.80 -10.40 16.95
N THR A 236 45.92 -10.35 16.24
CA THR A 236 46.75 -11.53 15.98
C THR A 236 48.05 -11.36 16.71
N TYR A 237 48.39 -12.33 17.55
CA TYR A 237 49.68 -12.43 18.20
C TYR A 237 50.55 -13.40 17.41
N ASN A 238 51.73 -12.95 16.96
CA ASN A 238 52.73 -13.80 16.30
C ASN A 238 53.83 -14.14 17.30
N PRO A 239 53.94 -15.40 17.77
CA PRO A 239 55.00 -15.80 18.68
C PRO A 239 56.33 -15.72 17.98
N GLY A 240 57.34 -15.18 18.67
CA GLY A 240 58.71 -15.07 18.13
C GLY A 240 59.37 -16.44 17.88
N SER A 241 60.61 -16.42 17.42
CA SER A 241 61.36 -17.64 17.15
C SER A 241 61.79 -18.40 18.42
N ASP A 242 61.65 -17.79 19.58
CA ASP A 242 62.06 -18.33 20.85
C ASP A 242 61.17 -19.50 21.28
N MET A 243 61.78 -20.60 21.78
CA MET A 243 61.08 -21.83 22.17
C MET A 243 60.14 -21.60 23.34
N LEU A 244 60.52 -20.71 24.28
CA LEU A 244 59.70 -20.31 25.43
C LEU A 244 58.48 -19.47 25.00
N ASP A 245 58.67 -18.58 24.03
CA ASP A 245 57.57 -17.75 23.51
C ASP A 245 56.49 -18.57 22.80
N ARG A 246 56.89 -19.61 22.07
CA ARG A 246 55.97 -20.57 21.44
C ARG A 246 55.24 -21.45 22.47
N ALA A 247 55.90 -21.84 23.56
CA ALA A 247 55.27 -22.65 24.61
C ALA A 247 54.17 -21.92 25.32
N TYR A 248 54.29 -20.61 25.55
CA TYR A 248 53.30 -19.76 26.23
C TYR A 248 52.42 -18.94 25.26
N ALA A 249 52.50 -19.16 23.95
CA ALA A 249 51.77 -18.39 22.94
C ALA A 249 50.23 -18.35 23.19
N LYS A 250 49.67 -19.48 23.63
CA LYS A 250 48.22 -19.58 23.91
C LYS A 250 47.82 -18.74 25.14
N GLU A 251 48.63 -18.76 26.19
CA GLU A 251 48.35 -17.99 27.40
C GLU A 251 48.46 -16.49 27.15
N ARG A 252 49.50 -16.08 26.41
CA ARG A 252 49.69 -14.68 25.96
C ARG A 252 48.54 -14.20 25.09
N ALA A 253 48.11 -15.02 24.11
CA ALA A 253 46.94 -14.69 23.28
C ALA A 253 45.67 -14.51 24.11
N THR A 254 45.48 -15.33 25.15
CA THR A 254 44.35 -15.19 26.04
C THR A 254 44.43 -13.93 26.91
N GLN A 255 45.62 -13.58 27.41
CA GLN A 255 45.84 -12.33 28.14
C GLN A 255 45.56 -11.10 27.24
N ILE A 256 46.10 -11.08 26.03
CA ILE A 256 45.85 -10.03 25.05
C ILE A 256 44.36 -9.90 24.74
N ALA A 257 43.64 -11.01 24.54
CA ALA A 257 42.20 -11.00 24.33
C ALA A 257 41.43 -10.41 25.50
N THR A 258 41.84 -10.72 26.75
CA THR A 258 41.22 -10.18 27.97
C THR A 258 41.47 -8.67 28.12
N GLU A 259 42.72 -8.24 27.94
CA GLU A 259 43.10 -6.81 27.97
C GLU A 259 42.38 -6.02 26.85
N TRP A 260 42.27 -6.61 25.63
CA TRP A 260 41.53 -6.02 24.55
C TRP A 260 40.05 -5.85 24.87
N ALA A 261 39.41 -6.89 25.46
CA ALA A 261 38.02 -6.83 25.86
C ALA A 261 37.80 -5.74 26.94
N ASN A 262 38.73 -5.60 27.87
CA ASN A 262 38.70 -4.56 28.91
C ASN A 262 38.90 -3.14 28.33
N ALA A 263 39.74 -3.00 27.30
CA ALA A 263 39.96 -1.72 26.61
C ALA A 263 38.77 -1.28 25.77
N MET A 264 38.01 -2.24 25.25
CA MET A 264 36.80 -2.01 24.42
C MET A 264 35.51 -1.88 25.24
N ASP A 265 35.58 -1.80 26.54
CA ASP A 265 34.38 -1.59 27.38
C ASP A 265 33.73 -0.24 27.06
N LYS A 266 32.42 -0.27 26.82
CA LYS A 266 31.62 0.90 26.43
C LYS A 266 31.66 2.06 27.44
N ASN A 267 32.02 1.79 28.68
CA ASN A 267 31.98 2.77 29.77
C ASN A 267 33.34 3.43 30.07
N SER A 268 34.40 3.05 29.37
CA SER A 268 35.74 3.61 29.64
C SER A 268 36.60 3.61 28.37
N VAL A 269 37.12 4.78 28.03
CA VAL A 269 38.16 4.89 26.99
C VAL A 269 39.50 4.53 27.63
N LYS A 270 40.06 3.37 27.30
CA LYS A 270 41.35 2.91 27.77
C LYS A 270 42.24 2.62 26.57
N ASP A 271 43.51 2.98 26.72
CA ASP A 271 44.51 2.64 25.71
C ASP A 271 44.93 1.17 25.87
N PHE A 272 44.98 0.47 24.73
CA PHE A 272 45.47 -0.90 24.67
C PHE A 272 46.99 -0.87 24.47
N VAL A 273 47.72 -1.43 25.42
CA VAL A 273 49.17 -1.55 25.36
C VAL A 273 49.54 -3.05 25.35
N ALA A 274 50.14 -3.52 24.29
CA ALA A 274 50.62 -4.90 24.16
C ALA A 274 52.13 -4.93 24.02
N VAL A 275 52.79 -5.91 24.64
CA VAL A 275 54.20 -6.21 24.50
C VAL A 275 54.36 -7.43 23.60
N GLY A 276 55.08 -7.29 22.46
CA GLY A 276 55.30 -8.35 21.50
C GLY A 276 54.80 -7.97 20.09
N ASP A 277 54.90 -8.90 19.13
CA ASP A 277 54.42 -8.69 17.79
C ASP A 277 52.91 -8.93 17.71
N VAL A 278 52.16 -7.87 18.01
CA VAL A 278 50.69 -7.87 17.97
C VAL A 278 50.23 -7.07 16.78
N GLN A 279 49.55 -7.71 15.85
CA GLN A 279 48.92 -7.05 14.69
C GLN A 279 47.42 -6.87 14.92
N ILE A 280 46.96 -5.62 14.88
CA ILE A 280 45.56 -5.26 14.96
C ILE A 280 45.08 -4.89 13.55
N LYS A 281 44.14 -5.69 13.01
CA LYS A 281 43.48 -5.40 11.73
C LYS A 281 42.02 -5.14 11.97
N VAL A 282 41.52 -4.09 11.39
CA VAL A 282 40.09 -3.82 11.33
C VAL A 282 39.46 -4.76 10.30
N ILE A 283 38.47 -5.55 10.71
CA ILE A 283 37.74 -6.44 9.81
C ILE A 283 36.41 -5.81 9.47
N GLY A 284 36.11 -5.69 8.19
CA GLY A 284 34.82 -5.21 7.68
C GLY A 284 34.72 -3.70 7.42
N ALA A 285 35.85 -2.96 7.59
CA ALA A 285 35.92 -1.54 7.27
C ALA A 285 36.57 -1.24 5.92
N ASP A 286 36.82 -2.25 5.09
CA ASP A 286 37.38 -2.06 3.75
C ASP A 286 36.30 -1.48 2.81
N ASN A 287 35.95 -0.21 3.05
CA ASN A 287 35.39 0.81 2.14
C ASN A 287 34.40 0.38 1.05
N GLN A 288 33.70 -0.74 1.15
CA GLN A 288 32.65 -1.10 0.21
C GLN A 288 31.26 -1.04 0.86
N VAL A 289 30.86 0.16 1.32
CA VAL A 289 29.43 0.46 1.35
C VAL A 289 29.02 0.54 -0.12
N LEU A 290 28.31 -0.47 -0.59
CA LEU A 290 27.73 -0.47 -1.94
C LEU A 290 26.95 0.83 -2.13
N ASP A 291 27.27 1.56 -3.19
CA ASP A 291 26.51 2.73 -3.58
C ASP A 291 25.07 2.29 -3.88
N SER A 292 24.19 2.58 -2.97
CA SER A 292 22.78 2.21 -3.03
C SER A 292 21.89 3.34 -3.56
N GLU A 293 22.46 4.51 -3.86
CA GLU A 293 21.69 5.67 -4.32
C GLU A 293 21.00 5.39 -5.66
N ILE A 294 21.75 4.86 -6.63
CA ILE A 294 21.24 4.58 -7.98
C ILE A 294 20.09 3.56 -7.95
N PRO A 295 20.21 2.36 -7.35
CA PRO A 295 19.12 1.39 -7.34
C PRO A 295 17.91 1.87 -6.55
N VAL A 296 18.08 2.57 -5.43
CA VAL A 296 16.97 3.17 -4.69
C VAL A 296 16.22 4.18 -5.55
N LYS A 297 16.96 5.09 -6.22
CA LYS A 297 16.39 6.09 -7.11
C LYS A 297 15.59 5.45 -8.24
N GLN A 298 16.13 4.43 -8.91
CA GLN A 298 15.43 3.71 -9.98
C GLN A 298 14.13 3.07 -9.51
N MET A 299 14.10 2.47 -8.32
CA MET A 299 12.87 1.88 -7.77
C MET A 299 11.85 2.95 -7.41
N LEU A 300 12.29 4.06 -6.83
CA LEU A 300 11.41 5.20 -6.54
C LEU A 300 10.85 5.83 -7.82
N GLU A 301 11.65 5.95 -8.87
CA GLU A 301 11.20 6.43 -10.20
C GLU A 301 10.07 5.56 -10.76
N GLN A 302 10.18 4.23 -10.66
CA GLN A 302 9.14 3.31 -11.10
C GLN A 302 7.84 3.49 -10.28
N ILE A 303 7.97 3.69 -8.96
CA ILE A 303 6.81 3.92 -8.08
C ILE A 303 6.13 5.23 -8.44
N VAL A 304 6.90 6.31 -8.57
CA VAL A 304 6.39 7.65 -8.89
C VAL A 304 5.74 7.68 -10.27
N ALA A 305 6.39 7.06 -11.28
CA ALA A 305 5.83 6.94 -12.62
C ALA A 305 4.48 6.21 -12.62
N LYS A 306 4.35 5.13 -11.83
CA LYS A 306 3.10 4.38 -11.71
C LYS A 306 1.99 5.17 -11.03
N LEU A 307 2.33 6.02 -10.06
CA LEU A 307 1.37 6.85 -9.32
C LEU A 307 0.98 8.13 -10.07
N SER A 308 1.68 8.44 -11.17
CA SER A 308 1.44 9.64 -12.01
C SER A 308 1.45 10.97 -11.25
N ILE A 309 2.25 11.05 -10.17
CA ILE A 309 2.44 12.27 -9.40
C ILE A 309 3.83 12.83 -9.67
N PRO A 310 3.97 14.14 -9.92
CA PRO A 310 5.27 14.76 -10.07
C PRO A 310 6.17 14.53 -8.85
N PRO A 311 7.46 14.16 -9.04
CA PRO A 311 8.38 13.87 -7.93
C PRO A 311 8.52 14.99 -6.92
N PHE A 312 8.53 16.24 -7.37
CA PHE A 312 8.67 17.41 -6.50
C PHE A 312 7.50 17.54 -5.51
N MET A 313 6.30 17.08 -5.87
CA MET A 313 5.15 17.05 -4.95
C MET A 313 5.31 16.02 -3.84
N LEU A 314 6.14 15.01 -4.04
CA LEU A 314 6.46 13.98 -3.04
C LEU A 314 7.71 14.31 -2.22
N GLY A 315 8.29 15.50 -2.43
CA GLY A 315 9.52 15.93 -1.75
C GLY A 315 10.79 15.30 -2.33
N LEU A 316 10.70 14.72 -3.52
CA LEU A 316 11.85 14.13 -4.21
C LEU A 316 12.49 15.18 -5.13
N ASN A 317 13.67 15.66 -4.75
CA ASN A 317 14.42 16.70 -5.49
C ASN A 317 15.20 16.08 -6.65
N TRP A 318 14.49 15.61 -7.66
CA TRP A 318 15.12 15.25 -8.91
C TRP A 318 15.22 16.50 -9.79
N SER A 319 16.34 16.64 -10.48
CA SER A 319 16.57 17.82 -11.34
C SER A 319 15.51 17.90 -12.43
N THR A 320 14.56 18.79 -12.26
CA THR A 320 13.51 19.09 -13.24
C THR A 320 13.63 20.56 -13.66
N THR A 321 13.39 20.83 -14.93
CA THR A 321 13.27 22.20 -15.42
C THR A 321 11.87 22.75 -15.10
N GLU A 322 11.74 24.06 -14.94
CA GLU A 322 10.46 24.73 -14.70
C GLU A 322 9.38 24.32 -15.72
N ARG A 323 9.75 24.32 -17.00
CA ARG A 323 8.85 23.89 -18.07
C ARG A 323 8.37 22.45 -17.92
N MET A 324 9.24 21.55 -17.47
CA MET A 324 8.90 20.14 -17.23
C MET A 324 7.95 19.98 -16.05
N SER A 325 8.15 20.78 -14.99
CA SER A 325 7.26 20.79 -13.83
C SER A 325 5.86 21.30 -14.18
N SER A 326 5.76 22.34 -15.02
CA SER A 326 4.47 22.82 -15.52
C SER A 326 3.73 21.77 -16.36
N GLN A 327 4.41 21.12 -17.28
CA GLN A 327 3.79 20.04 -18.10
C GLN A 327 3.34 18.85 -17.24
N GLN A 328 4.09 18.50 -16.20
CA GLN A 328 3.69 17.46 -15.25
C GLN A 328 2.45 17.86 -14.42
N ALA A 329 2.37 19.13 -14.04
CA ALA A 329 1.21 19.68 -13.35
C ALA A 329 -0.06 19.63 -14.22
N ASP A 330 0.04 19.97 -15.50
CA ASP A 330 -1.07 19.90 -16.46
C ASP A 330 -1.55 18.45 -16.68
N ALA A 331 -0.61 17.50 -16.79
CA ALA A 331 -0.93 16.08 -16.89
C ALA A 331 -1.67 15.60 -15.64
N LEU A 332 -1.21 15.98 -14.44
CA LEU A 332 -1.87 15.63 -13.19
C LEU A 332 -3.28 16.24 -13.10
N THR A 333 -3.46 17.50 -13.52
CA THR A 333 -4.79 18.14 -13.55
C THR A 333 -5.78 17.35 -14.42
N THR A 334 -5.32 16.79 -15.54
CA THR A 334 -6.13 15.94 -16.42
C THR A 334 -6.55 14.64 -15.71
N GLU A 335 -5.62 13.99 -14.99
CA GLU A 335 -5.90 12.79 -14.19
C GLU A 335 -6.90 13.09 -13.06
N LEU A 336 -6.72 14.19 -12.33
CA LEU A 336 -7.64 14.60 -11.26
C LEU A 336 -9.06 14.85 -11.82
N THR A 337 -9.16 15.44 -13.00
CA THR A 337 -10.44 15.64 -13.68
C THR A 337 -11.10 14.31 -14.07
N ALA A 338 -10.31 13.31 -14.46
CA ALA A 338 -10.84 11.98 -14.73
C ALA A 338 -11.38 11.30 -13.45
N TYR A 339 -10.73 11.44 -12.31
CA TYR A 339 -11.24 10.95 -11.03
C TYR A 339 -12.53 11.65 -10.60
N ARG A 340 -12.64 12.97 -10.79
CA ARG A 340 -13.88 13.73 -10.53
C ARG A 340 -15.08 13.16 -11.28
N ARG A 341 -14.91 12.71 -12.54
CA ARG A 341 -15.98 12.08 -13.32
C ARG A 341 -16.51 10.79 -12.68
N ILE A 342 -15.66 10.05 -11.94
CA ILE A 342 -16.05 8.83 -11.24
C ILE A 342 -16.78 9.16 -9.94
N LEU A 343 -16.39 10.24 -9.26
CA LEU A 343 -16.96 10.65 -7.98
C LEU A 343 -18.29 11.41 -8.14
N THR A 344 -18.45 12.17 -9.21
CA THR A 344 -19.64 12.99 -9.47
C THR A 344 -20.95 12.19 -9.33
N PRO A 345 -21.13 11.01 -9.95
CA PRO A 345 -22.38 10.25 -9.83
C PRO A 345 -22.67 9.78 -8.39
N VAL A 346 -21.64 9.58 -7.58
CA VAL A 346 -21.79 9.19 -6.18
C VAL A 346 -22.36 10.36 -5.37
N ILE A 347 -21.79 11.55 -5.57
CA ILE A 347 -22.27 12.79 -4.92
C ILE A 347 -23.71 13.08 -5.35
N GLU A 348 -23.97 13.03 -6.65
CA GLU A 348 -25.32 13.26 -7.20
C GLU A 348 -26.34 12.26 -6.63
N LYS A 349 -25.98 10.99 -6.52
CA LYS A 349 -26.86 9.96 -5.94
C LYS A 349 -27.24 10.28 -4.51
N ILE A 350 -26.28 10.63 -3.66
CA ILE A 350 -26.53 10.99 -2.25
C ILE A 350 -27.45 12.19 -2.15
N CYS A 351 -27.12 13.27 -2.86
CA CYS A 351 -27.89 14.51 -2.84
C CYS A 351 -29.32 14.33 -3.42
N ASN A 352 -29.46 13.55 -4.48
CA ASN A 352 -30.77 13.25 -5.07
C ASN A 352 -31.63 12.41 -4.13
N ILE A 353 -31.06 11.46 -3.39
CA ILE A 353 -31.82 10.68 -2.37
C ILE A 353 -32.27 11.62 -1.25
N PHE A 354 -31.40 12.50 -0.77
CA PHE A 354 -31.75 13.50 0.24
C PHE A 354 -32.94 14.38 -0.23
N LEU A 355 -32.87 14.95 -1.43
CA LEU A 355 -33.94 15.79 -1.97
C LEU A 355 -35.26 15.02 -2.12
N ARG A 356 -35.21 13.77 -2.54
CA ARG A 356 -36.40 12.92 -2.66
C ARG A 356 -37.05 12.67 -1.29
N LEU A 357 -36.26 12.45 -0.24
CA LEU A 357 -36.78 12.32 1.11
C LEU A 357 -37.38 13.62 1.63
N CYS A 358 -36.86 14.78 1.20
CA CYS A 358 -37.51 16.08 1.48
C CYS A 358 -38.72 16.38 0.59
N GLY A 359 -39.19 15.44 -0.22
CA GLY A 359 -40.37 15.58 -1.07
C GLY A 359 -40.11 16.29 -2.42
N ASN A 360 -38.82 16.42 -2.83
CA ASN A 360 -38.44 17.06 -4.09
C ASN A 360 -37.78 16.06 -5.02
N SER A 361 -38.18 16.10 -6.28
CA SER A 361 -37.59 15.27 -7.34
C SER A 361 -36.63 16.03 -8.25
N ASP A 362 -36.18 17.21 -7.83
CA ASP A 362 -35.28 18.05 -8.61
C ASP A 362 -33.88 17.41 -8.68
N GLY A 363 -33.29 17.43 -9.85
CA GLY A 363 -31.92 16.97 -10.01
C GLY A 363 -30.92 17.95 -9.39
N VAL A 364 -29.71 17.49 -9.18
CA VAL A 364 -28.59 18.30 -8.70
C VAL A 364 -27.47 18.35 -9.71
N GLN A 365 -26.67 19.41 -9.66
CA GLN A 365 -25.44 19.57 -10.43
C GLN A 365 -24.27 19.74 -9.48
N VAL A 366 -23.24 18.92 -9.64
CA VAL A 366 -21.98 19.04 -8.90
C VAL A 366 -21.06 19.99 -9.63
N VAL A 367 -20.56 20.98 -8.89
CA VAL A 367 -19.57 21.96 -9.37
C VAL A 367 -18.31 21.77 -8.56
N TRP A 368 -17.23 21.33 -9.20
CA TRP A 368 -15.93 21.16 -8.58
C TRP A 368 -15.16 22.47 -8.56
N ASP A 369 -14.39 22.66 -7.48
CA ASP A 369 -13.47 23.77 -7.40
C ASP A 369 -12.39 23.70 -8.48
N GLU A 370 -11.86 24.82 -8.92
CA GLU A 370 -10.78 24.81 -9.90
C GLU A 370 -9.51 24.19 -9.32
N ILE A 371 -8.83 23.38 -10.12
CA ILE A 371 -7.53 22.78 -9.76
C ILE A 371 -6.46 23.75 -10.21
N THR A 372 -5.91 24.53 -9.28
CA THR A 372 -4.84 25.46 -9.56
C THR A 372 -3.51 24.90 -9.05
N LEU A 373 -2.77 24.25 -9.94
CA LEU A 373 -1.43 23.72 -9.66
C LEU A 373 -0.31 24.63 -10.21
N GLN A 374 -0.67 25.60 -11.01
CA GLN A 374 0.22 26.60 -11.58
C GLN A 374 0.27 27.87 -10.72
N ASP A 375 1.32 28.65 -10.89
CA ASP A 375 1.43 29.95 -10.24
C ASP A 375 0.28 30.86 -10.71
N THR A 376 -0.48 31.37 -9.75
CA THR A 376 -1.62 32.28 -10.01
C THR A 376 -1.22 33.53 -10.80
N VAL A 377 0.04 33.95 -10.66
CA VAL A 377 0.60 35.09 -11.40
C VAL A 377 0.77 34.77 -12.89
N GLU A 378 1.20 33.56 -13.23
CA GLU A 378 1.32 33.12 -14.63
C GLU A 378 -0.03 32.94 -15.29
N LEU A 379 -1.02 32.38 -14.58
CA LEU A 379 -2.40 32.30 -15.07
C LEU A 379 -2.99 33.68 -15.35
N ALA A 380 -2.83 34.64 -14.42
CA ALA A 380 -3.31 35.98 -14.63
C ALA A 380 -2.61 36.70 -15.81
N LYS A 381 -1.32 36.44 -16.04
CA LYS A 381 -0.62 36.95 -17.24
C LYS A 381 -1.16 36.30 -18.53
N ALA A 382 -1.41 34.96 -18.52
CA ALA A 382 -1.95 34.25 -19.68
C ALA A 382 -3.36 34.75 -20.02
N GLU A 383 -4.20 35.01 -19.03
CA GLU A 383 -5.52 35.63 -19.23
C GLU A 383 -5.43 37.03 -19.79
N LEU A 384 -4.51 37.86 -19.28
CA LEU A 384 -4.26 39.22 -19.78
C LEU A 384 -3.83 39.16 -21.26
N TYR A 385 -2.88 38.29 -21.62
CA TYR A 385 -2.45 38.11 -23.02
C TYR A 385 -3.56 37.58 -23.92
N SER A 386 -4.39 36.69 -23.43
CA SER A 386 -5.55 36.17 -24.20
C SER A 386 -6.62 37.24 -24.42
N ALA A 387 -6.87 38.10 -23.42
CA ALA A 387 -7.78 39.23 -23.54
C ALA A 387 -7.22 40.28 -24.52
N GLN A 388 -5.93 40.58 -24.46
CA GLN A 388 -5.25 41.47 -25.40
C GLN A 388 -5.31 40.93 -26.84
N ALA A 389 -5.04 39.64 -27.01
CA ALA A 389 -5.14 38.99 -28.33
C ALA A 389 -6.57 39.07 -28.92
N LYS A 390 -7.60 38.83 -28.07
CA LYS A 390 -9.01 38.98 -28.48
C LYS A 390 -9.36 40.43 -28.81
N SER A 391 -8.84 41.41 -28.09
CA SER A 391 -9.10 42.82 -28.41
C SER A 391 -8.43 43.25 -29.72
N LEU A 392 -7.23 42.72 -30.01
CA LEU A 392 -6.54 42.99 -31.29
C LEU A 392 -7.18 42.28 -32.49
N LEU A 393 -7.72 41.08 -32.30
CA LEU A 393 -8.42 40.35 -33.34
C LEU A 393 -9.88 40.78 -33.56
N GLY A 394 -10.51 41.41 -32.53
CA GLY A 394 -11.89 41.91 -32.61
C GLY A 394 -11.99 43.38 -33.05
N GLY A 395 -10.88 44.05 -33.39
CA GLY A 395 -10.83 45.41 -33.85
C GLY A 395 -11.07 45.63 -35.34
N ASP A 396 -11.29 44.56 -36.10
CA ASP A 396 -11.58 44.61 -37.57
C ASP A 396 -12.98 44.08 -37.87
N SER A 397 -14.02 44.65 -37.28
CA SER A 397 -15.41 44.41 -37.74
C SER A 397 -16.25 45.66 -37.53
#